data_5ae3fdf629eeee48e6445161cce7bf2b
#
_entry.id   5ae3fdf629eeee48e6445161cce7bf2b
#
_cell.length_a   1.000
_cell.length_b   1.000
_cell.length_c   1.000
_cell.angle_alpha   90.00
_cell.angle_beta   90.00
_cell.angle_gamma   90.00
#
_symmetry.space_group_name_H-M   'P 1'
#
loop_
_entity.id
_entity.type
_entity.pdbx_description
1 polymer ?
#
loop_
_entity_poly.entity_id
_entity_poly.type
_entity_poly.pdbx_seq_one_letter_code
_entity_poly.pdbx_strand_id
1 'polypeptide(L)'
;TDILTGAPDGWIAEINTQLGGIHTLWMQFTTDNRVSMMFDYVEYYRDLKSSPFESSYILKALQGPTISFDTYSFLSIFADPNQLMNGAGQAGTGLGADYEYEIISYKNDQFLLKGRKNKMEATLTKATNEEREAIQNGALMENQDQAPIYQKKYFTFSYKGQAYDFVSNGRKTGFLSANNGNPTLQIEGSKIDLNGNIVMMNPLILNGYEIYQFNKTST
;
A
#
# COMPACT_ATOMS: atom_id res chain seq x y z
N THR A 1 -18.83 8.04 -12.94
CA THR A 1 -19.39 8.12 -11.56
C THR A 1 -20.03 6.80 -11.18
N ASP A 2 -20.95 6.29 -11.96
CA ASP A 2 -21.81 5.13 -11.60
C ASP A 2 -21.02 3.86 -11.24
N ILE A 3 -19.93 3.56 -11.94
CA ILE A 3 -19.09 2.41 -11.62
C ILE A 3 -18.44 2.62 -10.24
N LEU A 4 -17.87 3.80 -10.01
CA LEU A 4 -17.14 4.10 -8.77
C LEU A 4 -18.06 4.07 -7.53
N THR A 5 -19.25 4.66 -7.64
CA THR A 5 -20.25 4.72 -6.56
C THR A 5 -21.11 3.46 -6.46
N GLY A 6 -21.09 2.61 -7.51
CA GLY A 6 -21.89 1.38 -7.59
C GLY A 6 -21.26 0.15 -6.92
N ALA A 7 -20.16 0.30 -6.15
CA ALA A 7 -19.56 -0.78 -5.40
C ALA A 7 -20.12 -0.81 -3.96
N PRO A 8 -21.01 -1.75 -3.62
CA PRO A 8 -21.68 -1.75 -2.31
C PRO A 8 -20.72 -2.01 -1.15
N ASP A 9 -19.66 -2.77 -1.39
CA ASP A 9 -18.61 -3.08 -0.40
C ASP A 9 -17.38 -2.19 -0.53
N GLY A 10 -17.42 -1.19 -1.42
CA GLY A 10 -16.31 -0.26 -1.66
C GLY A 10 -15.20 -0.83 -2.52
N TRP A 11 -14.02 -0.28 -2.36
CA TRP A 11 -12.83 -0.54 -3.15
C TRP A 11 -11.61 -0.73 -2.28
N ILE A 12 -10.79 -1.70 -2.61
CA ILE A 12 -9.42 -1.82 -2.09
C ILE A 12 -8.51 -1.01 -3.01
N ALA A 13 -7.94 0.06 -2.47
CA ALA A 13 -6.94 0.87 -3.16
C ALA A 13 -5.54 0.40 -2.77
N GLU A 14 -4.69 0.19 -3.75
CA GLU A 14 -3.27 -0.06 -3.55
C GLU A 14 -2.49 1.09 -4.17
N ILE A 15 -1.80 1.85 -3.34
CA ILE A 15 -1.12 3.08 -3.71
C ILE A 15 0.39 2.87 -3.63
N ASN A 16 1.06 2.92 -4.77
CA ASN A 16 2.51 2.91 -4.82
C ASN A 16 3.08 4.28 -4.48
N THR A 17 4.19 4.31 -3.77
CA THR A 17 4.89 5.54 -3.39
C THR A 17 6.31 5.57 -3.95
N GLN A 18 6.87 6.76 -4.19
CA GLN A 18 8.24 6.91 -4.71
C GLN A 18 9.30 6.35 -3.75
N LEU A 19 9.09 6.49 -2.45
CA LEU A 19 10.01 5.92 -1.46
C LEU A 19 9.92 4.40 -1.34
N GLY A 20 9.00 3.82 -2.10
CA GLY A 20 8.78 2.38 -2.21
C GLY A 20 7.76 1.86 -1.21
N GLY A 21 7.20 0.71 -1.54
CA GLY A 21 6.14 0.06 -0.80
C GLY A 21 4.74 0.40 -1.33
N ILE A 22 3.82 -0.45 -0.96
CA ILE A 22 2.41 -0.36 -1.33
C ILE A 22 1.63 -0.02 -0.06
N HIS A 23 0.80 1.01 -0.15
CA HIS A 23 -0.17 1.34 0.90
C HIS A 23 -1.55 0.86 0.50
N THR A 24 -2.21 0.17 1.41
CA THR A 24 -3.55 -0.36 1.19
C THR A 24 -4.56 0.52 1.91
N LEU A 25 -5.57 0.98 1.16
CA LEU A 25 -6.71 1.70 1.69
C LEU A 25 -8.00 0.99 1.28
N TRP A 26 -9.01 1.07 2.12
CA TRP A 26 -10.37 0.83 1.69
C TRP A 26 -11.07 2.16 1.45
N MET A 27 -11.86 2.27 0.38
CA MET A 27 -12.53 3.48 -0.02
C MET A 27 -13.99 3.20 -0.39
N GLN A 28 -14.92 3.99 0.15
CA GLN A 28 -16.34 3.97 -0.23
C GLN A 28 -16.72 5.32 -0.81
N PHE A 29 -17.10 5.33 -2.08
CA PHE A 29 -17.50 6.54 -2.79
C PHE A 29 -19.01 6.70 -2.80
N THR A 30 -19.48 7.95 -2.67
CA THR A 30 -20.90 8.31 -2.70
C THR A 30 -21.23 9.27 -3.84
N THR A 31 -22.48 9.38 -4.21
CA THR A 31 -22.95 10.20 -5.34
C THR A 31 -22.85 11.71 -5.08
N ASP A 32 -22.70 12.12 -3.83
CA ASP A 32 -22.51 13.52 -3.40
C ASP A 32 -21.02 13.91 -3.32
N ASN A 33 -20.16 13.18 -4.03
CA ASN A 33 -18.72 13.42 -4.13
C ASN A 33 -17.96 13.28 -2.79
N ARG A 34 -18.47 12.45 -1.89
CA ARG A 34 -17.79 12.11 -0.65
C ARG A 34 -17.13 10.75 -0.77
N VAL A 35 -16.04 10.56 -0.03
CA VAL A 35 -15.34 9.28 0.09
C VAL A 35 -14.97 9.03 1.53
N SER A 36 -15.34 7.86 2.02
CA SER A 36 -14.90 7.34 3.33
C SER A 36 -13.69 6.44 3.10
N MET A 37 -12.66 6.58 3.93
CA MET A 37 -11.39 5.85 3.77
C MET A 37 -10.98 5.20 5.08
N MET A 38 -10.45 3.98 5.00
CA MET A 38 -9.64 3.33 6.04
C MET A 38 -8.29 2.95 5.45
N PHE A 39 -7.23 2.89 6.24
CA PHE A 39 -5.89 2.69 5.70
C PHE A 39 -4.99 1.86 6.64
N ASP A 40 -3.87 1.41 6.11
CA ASP A 40 -2.94 0.50 6.74
C ASP A 40 -1.74 1.18 7.42
N TYR A 41 -1.79 2.48 7.68
CA TYR A 41 -0.67 3.24 8.25
C TYR A 41 -0.86 3.49 9.74
N VAL A 42 0.06 3.01 10.57
CA VAL A 42 -0.15 2.82 12.01
C VAL A 42 0.35 3.94 12.90
N GLU A 43 1.41 4.66 12.51
CA GLU A 43 2.18 5.44 13.49
C GLU A 43 1.49 6.68 14.05
N TYR A 44 0.66 7.37 13.26
CA TYR A 44 0.05 8.64 13.66
C TYR A 44 -1.46 8.58 13.98
N TYR A 45 -2.16 7.56 13.49
CA TYR A 45 -3.63 7.54 13.47
C TYR A 45 -4.22 6.29 14.12
N ARG A 46 -3.56 5.77 15.16
CA ARG A 46 -4.02 4.56 15.89
C ARG A 46 -5.45 4.67 16.40
N ASP A 47 -5.90 5.88 16.72
CA ASP A 47 -7.26 6.14 17.19
C ASP A 47 -8.32 5.99 16.09
N LEU A 48 -7.92 5.93 14.81
CA LEU A 48 -8.80 5.77 13.65
C LEU A 48 -8.90 4.31 13.15
N LYS A 49 -8.48 3.33 13.93
CA LYS A 49 -8.47 1.91 13.55
C LYS A 49 -9.78 1.39 12.99
N SER A 50 -10.88 1.83 13.56
CA SER A 50 -12.22 1.33 13.25
C SER A 50 -13.17 2.39 12.72
N SER A 51 -12.71 3.62 12.52
CA SER A 51 -13.54 4.72 12.03
C SER A 51 -13.06 5.19 10.67
N PRO A 52 -13.90 5.21 9.64
CA PRO A 52 -13.56 5.76 8.36
C PRO A 52 -13.22 7.26 8.45
N PHE A 53 -12.22 7.69 7.72
CA PHE A 53 -11.92 9.10 7.53
C PHE A 53 -12.70 9.62 6.31
N GLU A 54 -13.48 10.69 6.52
CA GLU A 54 -14.30 11.31 5.50
C GLU A 54 -13.51 12.38 4.74
N SER A 55 -13.55 12.29 3.40
CA SER A 55 -12.96 13.26 2.48
C SER A 55 -13.90 13.53 1.31
N SER A 56 -13.47 14.31 0.34
CA SER A 56 -14.18 14.52 -0.90
C SER A 56 -13.34 14.17 -2.13
N TYR A 57 -14.00 13.89 -3.23
CA TYR A 57 -13.36 13.65 -4.51
C TYR A 57 -14.08 14.39 -5.64
N ILE A 58 -13.35 14.68 -6.71
CA ILE A 58 -13.88 15.26 -7.93
C ILE A 58 -13.41 14.42 -9.13
N LEU A 59 -14.32 14.10 -10.03
CA LEU A 59 -13.98 13.56 -11.33
C LEU A 59 -13.79 14.73 -12.32
N LYS A 60 -12.61 14.79 -12.93
CA LYS A 60 -12.21 15.85 -13.87
C LYS A 60 -11.95 15.24 -15.24
N ALA A 61 -12.29 15.99 -16.30
CA ALA A 61 -11.90 15.68 -17.66
C ALA A 61 -10.74 16.60 -18.07
N LEU A 62 -9.53 16.29 -17.59
CA LEU A 62 -8.32 17.04 -17.95
C LEU A 62 -7.78 16.56 -19.31
N GLN A 63 -6.53 16.08 -19.38
CA GLN A 63 -5.99 15.39 -20.56
C GLN A 63 -6.47 13.95 -20.68
N GLY A 64 -7.16 13.47 -19.66
CA GLY A 64 -7.80 12.17 -19.51
C GLY A 64 -8.75 12.19 -18.30
N PRO A 65 -9.60 11.16 -18.15
CA PRO A 65 -10.47 11.05 -16.99
C PRO A 65 -9.60 10.95 -15.72
N THR A 66 -9.83 11.85 -14.77
CA THR A 66 -8.98 12.01 -13.58
C THR A 66 -9.86 12.01 -12.34
N ILE A 67 -9.47 11.25 -11.32
CA ILE A 67 -10.00 11.37 -9.98
C ILE A 67 -9.04 12.21 -9.12
N SER A 68 -9.57 13.23 -8.46
CA SER A 68 -8.84 14.15 -7.59
C SER A 68 -9.45 14.10 -6.20
N PHE A 69 -8.63 13.88 -5.17
CA PHE A 69 -9.02 13.97 -3.78
C PHE A 69 -8.71 15.40 -3.33
N ASP A 70 -9.75 16.23 -3.27
CA ASP A 70 -9.62 17.70 -3.20
C ASP A 70 -9.68 18.29 -1.79
N THR A 71 -9.97 17.45 -0.80
CA THR A 71 -9.82 17.81 0.61
C THR A 71 -8.75 16.94 1.29
N TYR A 72 -8.28 17.38 2.45
CA TYR A 72 -7.27 16.64 3.20
C TYR A 72 -7.72 15.20 3.46
N SER A 73 -6.86 14.24 3.13
CA SER A 73 -7.14 12.81 3.19
C SER A 73 -5.89 12.03 3.55
N PHE A 74 -5.98 10.71 3.67
CA PHE A 74 -4.79 9.86 3.82
C PHE A 74 -3.80 10.01 2.67
N LEU A 75 -4.28 10.21 1.45
CA LEU A 75 -3.40 10.48 0.30
C LEU A 75 -2.64 11.79 0.45
N SER A 76 -3.26 12.81 1.04
CA SER A 76 -2.59 14.07 1.37
C SER A 76 -1.49 13.88 2.41
N ILE A 77 -1.71 13.01 3.40
CA ILE A 77 -0.70 12.65 4.40
C ILE A 77 0.52 12.00 3.74
N PHE A 78 0.32 11.07 2.81
CA PHE A 78 1.42 10.43 2.07
C PHE A 78 2.20 11.42 1.19
N ALA A 79 1.55 12.47 0.73
CA ALA A 79 2.15 13.54 -0.06
C ALA A 79 2.70 14.71 0.78
N ASP A 80 2.45 14.72 2.11
CA ASP A 80 2.82 15.83 3.00
C ASP A 80 4.34 15.95 3.10
N PRO A 81 4.92 17.13 2.82
CA PRO A 81 6.35 17.37 2.95
C PRO A 81 6.86 17.35 4.40
N ASN A 82 5.97 17.41 5.38
CA ASN A 82 6.32 17.37 6.80
C ASN A 82 6.48 15.91 7.28
N GLN A 83 7.70 15.49 7.55
CA GLN A 83 8.02 14.15 8.05
C GLN A 83 7.26 13.79 9.34
N LEU A 84 6.90 14.78 10.16
CA LEU A 84 6.14 14.54 11.38
C LEU A 84 4.71 14.07 11.09
N MET A 85 4.18 14.37 9.91
CA MET A 85 2.82 13.99 9.52
C MET A 85 2.77 12.58 8.88
N ASN A 86 3.84 12.14 8.23
CA ASN A 86 3.85 10.86 7.51
C ASN A 86 4.78 9.79 8.13
N GLY A 87 5.49 10.14 9.20
CA GLY A 87 6.32 9.23 10.02
C GLY A 87 7.53 8.60 9.32
N ALA A 88 7.54 8.53 8.00
CA ALA A 88 8.57 7.81 7.23
C ALA A 88 8.95 8.50 5.92
N GLY A 89 8.32 9.62 5.59
CA GLY A 89 8.59 10.36 4.36
C GLY A 89 9.91 11.12 4.39
N GLN A 90 10.28 11.62 3.24
CA GLN A 90 11.43 12.50 3.09
C GLN A 90 11.00 13.97 3.28
N ALA A 91 11.78 14.76 3.99
CA ALA A 91 11.52 16.19 4.16
C ALA A 91 11.39 16.87 2.78
N GLY A 92 10.30 17.60 2.58
CA GLY A 92 10.01 18.32 1.34
C GLY A 92 9.21 17.53 0.29
N THR A 93 9.10 16.21 0.37
CA THR A 93 8.41 15.38 -0.63
C THR A 93 7.43 14.37 -0.07
N GLY A 94 7.41 14.15 1.24
CA GLY A 94 6.60 13.09 1.85
C GLY A 94 7.04 11.70 1.39
N LEU A 95 6.10 10.79 1.26
CA LEU A 95 6.34 9.46 0.70
C LEU A 95 6.35 9.46 -0.85
N GLY A 96 6.02 10.60 -1.47
CA GLY A 96 5.93 10.72 -2.93
C GLY A 96 4.70 10.04 -3.52
N ALA A 97 3.58 10.06 -2.80
CA ALA A 97 2.27 9.67 -3.33
C ALA A 97 1.61 10.82 -4.08
N ASP A 98 0.63 10.50 -4.89
CA ASP A 98 -0.24 11.45 -5.58
C ASP A 98 -1.60 11.54 -4.89
N TYR A 99 -2.30 12.65 -5.05
CA TYR A 99 -3.71 12.83 -4.69
C TYR A 99 -4.60 13.12 -5.89
N GLU A 100 -3.99 13.18 -7.09
CA GLU A 100 -4.68 13.23 -8.37
C GLU A 100 -4.20 12.08 -9.25
N TYR A 101 -5.14 11.28 -9.75
CA TYR A 101 -4.86 10.10 -10.54
C TYR A 101 -5.62 10.12 -11.85
N GLU A 102 -4.93 9.96 -12.96
CA GLU A 102 -5.51 9.67 -14.26
C GLU A 102 -6.03 8.21 -14.26
N ILE A 103 -7.25 8.01 -14.73
CA ILE A 103 -7.84 6.68 -14.91
C ILE A 103 -7.35 6.13 -16.25
N ILE A 104 -6.47 5.14 -16.19
CA ILE A 104 -5.86 4.54 -17.37
C ILE A 104 -6.80 3.49 -17.97
N SER A 105 -7.43 2.67 -17.14
CA SER A 105 -8.35 1.63 -17.57
C SER A 105 -9.28 1.19 -16.46
N TYR A 106 -10.40 0.57 -16.85
CA TYR A 106 -11.27 -0.21 -15.97
C TYR A 106 -11.53 -1.57 -16.61
N LYS A 107 -11.14 -2.63 -15.94
CA LYS A 107 -11.32 -4.01 -16.44
C LYS A 107 -11.34 -4.97 -15.26
N ASN A 108 -12.20 -6.00 -15.34
CA ASN A 108 -12.30 -7.06 -14.31
C ASN A 108 -12.50 -6.47 -12.89
N ASP A 109 -13.43 -5.53 -12.74
CA ASP A 109 -13.74 -4.83 -11.47
C ASP A 109 -12.52 -4.11 -10.84
N GLN A 110 -11.55 -3.72 -11.65
CA GLN A 110 -10.37 -2.98 -11.22
C GLN A 110 -10.13 -1.76 -12.10
N PHE A 111 -9.90 -0.62 -11.47
CA PHE A 111 -9.30 0.56 -12.10
C PHE A 111 -7.78 0.47 -11.99
N LEU A 112 -7.11 0.74 -13.11
CA LEU A 112 -5.70 1.08 -13.13
C LEU A 112 -5.57 2.61 -13.18
N LEU A 113 -4.83 3.16 -12.25
CA LEU A 113 -4.66 4.59 -12.07
C LEU A 113 -3.19 4.98 -12.21
N LYS A 114 -2.93 6.20 -12.64
CA LYS A 114 -1.59 6.77 -12.69
C LYS A 114 -1.56 8.16 -12.08
N GLY A 115 -0.71 8.36 -11.10
CA GLY A 115 -0.50 9.63 -10.43
C GLY A 115 -0.07 10.72 -11.39
N ARG A 116 -0.63 11.90 -11.24
CA ARG A 116 -0.36 12.99 -12.18
C ARG A 116 0.99 13.66 -11.95
N LYS A 117 1.41 13.83 -10.70
CA LYS A 117 2.66 14.48 -10.30
C LYS A 117 3.83 13.48 -10.29
N ASN A 118 3.75 12.48 -9.44
CA ASN A 118 4.83 11.53 -9.17
C ASN A 118 4.83 10.34 -10.14
N LYS A 119 3.80 10.19 -10.96
CA LYS A 119 3.65 9.12 -11.97
C LYS A 119 3.60 7.71 -11.38
N MET A 120 3.33 7.61 -10.08
CA MET A 120 3.20 6.30 -9.43
C MET A 120 1.87 5.64 -9.82
N GLU A 121 1.91 4.33 -9.93
CA GLU A 121 0.72 3.54 -10.24
C GLU A 121 -0.10 3.31 -8.97
N ALA A 122 -1.40 3.21 -9.15
CA ALA A 122 -2.34 2.80 -8.13
C ALA A 122 -3.44 1.95 -8.74
N THR A 123 -4.07 1.10 -7.94
CA THR A 123 -5.24 0.33 -8.34
C THR A 123 -6.39 0.56 -7.38
N LEU A 124 -7.62 0.49 -7.90
CA LEU A 124 -8.83 0.33 -7.10
C LEU A 124 -9.48 -0.98 -7.54
N THR A 125 -9.45 -1.98 -6.71
CA THR A 125 -10.12 -3.26 -6.95
C THR A 125 -11.40 -3.29 -6.13
N LYS A 126 -12.51 -3.71 -6.74
CA LYS A 126 -13.79 -3.82 -6.06
C LYS A 126 -13.68 -4.78 -4.88
N ALA A 127 -14.04 -4.31 -3.69
CA ALA A 127 -13.97 -5.11 -2.49
C ALA A 127 -15.09 -6.15 -2.43
N THR A 128 -14.82 -7.28 -1.78
CA THR A 128 -15.85 -8.23 -1.36
C THR A 128 -16.43 -7.82 -0.01
N ASN A 129 -17.57 -8.40 0.36
CA ASN A 129 -18.17 -8.17 1.67
C ASN A 129 -17.24 -8.61 2.80
N GLU A 130 -16.57 -9.74 2.65
CA GLU A 130 -15.63 -10.30 3.63
C GLU A 130 -14.43 -9.37 3.84
N GLU A 131 -13.89 -8.81 2.75
CA GLU A 131 -12.79 -7.84 2.83
C GLU A 131 -13.22 -6.56 3.54
N ARG A 132 -14.38 -6.01 3.18
CA ARG A 132 -14.94 -4.84 3.86
C ARG A 132 -15.11 -5.09 5.36
N GLU A 133 -15.73 -6.21 5.75
CA GLU A 133 -15.95 -6.56 7.15
C GLU A 133 -14.62 -6.74 7.91
N ALA A 134 -13.65 -7.44 7.33
CA ALA A 134 -12.33 -7.60 7.93
C ALA A 134 -11.65 -6.23 8.18
N ILE A 135 -11.71 -5.34 7.21
CA ILE A 135 -11.12 -4.00 7.30
C ILE A 135 -11.82 -3.14 8.36
N GLN A 136 -13.15 -3.16 8.38
CA GLN A 136 -13.93 -2.44 9.39
C GLN A 136 -13.68 -2.96 10.81
N ASN A 137 -13.30 -4.23 10.94
CA ASN A 137 -12.85 -4.83 12.19
C ASN A 137 -11.36 -4.59 12.51
N GLY A 138 -10.66 -3.80 11.72
CA GLY A 138 -9.28 -3.37 12.00
C GLY A 138 -8.16 -4.19 11.36
N ALA A 139 -8.47 -5.14 10.48
CA ALA A 139 -7.48 -6.06 9.91
C ALA A 139 -6.30 -5.36 9.21
N LEU A 140 -6.53 -4.22 8.53
CA LEU A 140 -5.46 -3.47 7.89
C LEU A 140 -4.37 -3.03 8.87
N MET A 141 -4.75 -2.51 10.03
CA MET A 141 -3.81 -2.00 11.03
C MET A 141 -3.23 -3.11 11.91
N GLU A 142 -4.06 -4.09 12.31
CA GLU A 142 -3.60 -5.20 13.15
C GLU A 142 -2.52 -6.03 12.46
N ASN A 143 -2.70 -6.33 11.19
CA ASN A 143 -1.71 -7.06 10.42
C ASN A 143 -0.40 -6.28 10.26
N GLN A 144 -0.47 -4.96 10.13
CA GLN A 144 0.70 -4.09 10.10
C GLN A 144 1.45 -4.11 11.43
N ASP A 145 0.75 -3.94 12.56
CA ASP A 145 1.33 -3.94 13.91
C ASP A 145 2.03 -5.28 14.23
N GLN A 146 1.50 -6.38 13.75
CA GLN A 146 2.03 -7.73 14.02
C GLN A 146 3.14 -8.15 13.07
N ALA A 147 3.32 -7.46 11.95
CA ALA A 147 4.28 -7.90 10.95
C ALA A 147 5.73 -7.67 11.41
N PRO A 148 6.56 -8.72 11.45
CA PRO A 148 7.98 -8.61 11.84
C PRO A 148 8.75 -7.57 11.00
N ILE A 149 8.32 -7.35 9.78
CA ILE A 149 8.88 -6.41 8.81
C ILE A 149 8.91 -4.99 9.34
N TYR A 150 7.82 -4.53 9.98
CA TYR A 150 7.72 -3.17 10.48
C TYR A 150 8.43 -2.98 11.81
N GLN A 151 8.77 -4.07 12.49
CA GLN A 151 9.53 -4.04 13.74
C GLN A 151 11.05 -3.96 13.54
N LYS A 152 11.52 -3.74 12.30
CA LYS A 152 12.96 -3.68 11.96
C LYS A 152 13.75 -4.89 12.47
N LYS A 153 13.17 -6.07 12.38
CA LYS A 153 13.86 -7.31 12.78
C LYS A 153 14.71 -7.83 11.62
N TYR A 154 15.97 -8.04 11.93
CA TYR A 154 16.88 -8.77 11.05
C TYR A 154 16.89 -10.23 11.49
N PHE A 155 16.75 -11.15 10.55
CA PHE A 155 16.96 -12.56 10.81
C PHE A 155 17.66 -13.23 9.63
N THR A 156 18.48 -14.21 9.95
CA THR A 156 19.17 -15.02 8.96
C THR A 156 18.39 -16.31 8.74
N PHE A 157 18.25 -16.72 7.49
CA PHE A 157 17.71 -18.04 7.15
C PHE A 157 18.63 -18.76 6.18
N SER A 158 18.53 -20.07 6.12
CA SER A 158 19.28 -20.89 5.19
C SER A 158 18.34 -21.50 4.15
N TYR A 159 18.71 -21.39 2.88
CA TYR A 159 18.03 -22.03 1.78
C TYR A 159 19.03 -22.75 0.88
N LYS A 160 18.87 -24.06 0.70
CA LYS A 160 19.78 -24.90 -0.09
C LYS A 160 21.26 -24.72 0.26
N GLY A 161 21.55 -24.62 1.56
CA GLY A 161 22.92 -24.52 2.08
C GLY A 161 23.55 -23.11 2.00
N GLN A 162 22.85 -22.13 1.48
CA GLN A 162 23.27 -20.73 1.46
C GLN A 162 22.57 -19.92 2.53
N ALA A 163 23.31 -19.09 3.27
CA ALA A 163 22.75 -18.17 4.25
C ALA A 163 22.29 -16.87 3.59
N TYR A 164 21.17 -16.37 4.04
CA TYR A 164 20.57 -15.11 3.61
C TYR A 164 20.14 -14.31 4.83
N ASP A 165 20.45 -13.02 4.83
CA ASP A 165 19.92 -12.11 5.83
C ASP A 165 18.65 -11.45 5.28
N PHE A 166 17.54 -11.64 5.99
CA PHE A 166 16.29 -10.96 5.68
C PHE A 166 16.42 -9.51 6.12
N VAL A 167 16.17 -8.59 5.20
CA VAL A 167 16.24 -7.16 5.42
C VAL A 167 14.86 -6.56 5.23
N SER A 168 14.41 -5.80 6.20
CA SER A 168 13.18 -5.05 6.08
C SER A 168 13.40 -3.62 6.55
N ASN A 169 12.91 -2.67 5.78
CA ASN A 169 12.88 -1.26 6.09
C ASN A 169 11.52 -0.68 5.72
N GLY A 170 10.61 -0.65 6.69
CA GLY A 170 9.25 -0.23 6.45
C GLY A 170 8.56 -1.12 5.42
N ARG A 171 8.15 -0.54 4.29
CA ARG A 171 7.43 -1.27 3.23
C ARG A 171 8.35 -1.77 2.11
N LYS A 172 9.60 -1.99 2.43
CA LYS A 172 10.59 -2.61 1.55
C LYS A 172 11.12 -3.86 2.23
N THR A 173 11.13 -4.95 1.50
CA THR A 173 11.55 -6.27 1.99
C THR A 173 12.53 -6.89 1.03
N GLY A 174 13.53 -7.57 1.54
CA GLY A 174 14.52 -8.19 0.69
C GLY A 174 15.47 -9.13 1.41
N PHE A 175 16.49 -9.54 0.69
CA PHE A 175 17.56 -10.41 1.16
C PHE A 175 18.91 -9.82 0.88
N LEU A 176 19.81 -9.98 1.83
CA LEU A 176 21.24 -9.87 1.62
C LEU A 176 21.83 -11.27 1.50
N SER A 177 22.32 -11.64 0.34
CA SER A 177 23.02 -12.90 0.17
C SER A 177 24.51 -12.71 0.46
N ALA A 178 25.07 -13.47 1.39
CA ALA A 178 26.49 -13.52 1.63
C ALA A 178 27.15 -14.44 0.58
N ASN A 179 27.48 -13.92 -0.58
CA ASN A 179 28.23 -14.63 -1.61
C ASN A 179 29.73 -14.29 -1.50
N ASN A 180 30.54 -15.17 -0.90
CA ASN A 180 32.00 -15.18 -0.99
C ASN A 180 32.69 -13.79 -1.08
N GLY A 181 32.27 -12.85 -0.21
CA GLY A 181 32.88 -11.51 -0.15
C GLY A 181 32.20 -10.41 -0.97
N ASN A 182 31.21 -10.74 -1.80
CA ASN A 182 30.40 -9.74 -2.52
C ASN A 182 28.91 -9.93 -2.16
N PRO A 183 28.42 -9.25 -1.12
CA PRO A 183 27.01 -9.33 -0.76
C PRO A 183 26.14 -8.70 -1.85
N THR A 184 25.14 -9.43 -2.32
CA THR A 184 24.13 -8.91 -3.23
C THR A 184 22.87 -8.62 -2.45
N LEU A 185 22.45 -7.36 -2.42
CA LEU A 185 21.20 -6.92 -1.82
C LEU A 185 20.12 -6.91 -2.89
N GLN A 186 19.05 -7.66 -2.66
CA GLN A 186 17.79 -7.51 -3.37
C GLN A 186 16.77 -6.93 -2.38
N ILE A 187 16.15 -5.83 -2.72
CA ILE A 187 15.12 -5.20 -1.91
C ILE A 187 14.01 -4.65 -2.81
N GLU A 188 12.78 -4.99 -2.49
CA GLU A 188 11.60 -4.59 -3.26
C GLU A 188 10.55 -3.98 -2.37
N GLY A 189 9.67 -3.17 -2.96
CA GLY A 189 8.46 -2.70 -2.31
C GLY A 189 7.55 -3.86 -1.94
N SER A 190 6.89 -3.75 -0.80
CA SER A 190 5.98 -4.79 -0.31
C SER A 190 4.80 -4.19 0.44
N LYS A 191 3.78 -5.01 0.62
CA LYS A 191 2.61 -4.74 1.47
C LYS A 191 2.34 -5.94 2.38
N ILE A 192 1.51 -5.75 3.38
CA ILE A 192 0.87 -6.83 4.13
C ILE A 192 -0.56 -6.96 3.62
N ASP A 193 -0.96 -8.15 3.22
CA ASP A 193 -2.35 -8.43 2.83
C ASP A 193 -3.26 -8.62 4.06
N LEU A 194 -4.56 -8.77 3.83
CA LEU A 194 -5.55 -8.96 4.90
C LEU A 194 -5.36 -10.25 5.71
N ASN A 195 -4.58 -11.21 5.19
CA ASN A 195 -4.24 -12.46 5.88
C ASN A 195 -2.93 -12.35 6.67
N GLY A 196 -2.26 -11.20 6.60
CA GLY A 196 -0.98 -10.95 7.25
C GLY A 196 0.23 -11.48 6.46
N ASN A 197 0.06 -11.82 5.19
CA ASN A 197 1.15 -12.23 4.32
C ASN A 197 1.90 -11.02 3.78
N ILE A 198 3.20 -11.18 3.54
CA ILE A 198 4.01 -10.17 2.87
C ILE A 198 3.92 -10.42 1.37
N VAL A 199 3.39 -9.48 0.62
CA VAL A 199 3.27 -9.54 -0.84
C VAL A 199 4.23 -8.53 -1.46
N MET A 200 5.05 -9.00 -2.40
CA MET A 200 6.09 -8.22 -3.05
C MET A 200 5.52 -7.50 -4.28
N MET A 201 5.98 -6.28 -4.57
CA MET A 201 5.65 -5.55 -5.82
C MET A 201 6.26 -6.24 -7.05
N ASN A 202 7.52 -6.62 -6.93
CA ASN A 202 8.23 -7.44 -7.93
C ASN A 202 8.82 -8.64 -7.22
N PRO A 203 9.03 -9.77 -7.91
CA PRO A 203 9.56 -10.95 -7.26
C PRO A 203 11.00 -10.74 -6.78
N LEU A 204 11.31 -11.25 -5.61
CA LEU A 204 12.69 -11.44 -5.18
C LEU A 204 13.23 -12.74 -5.79
N ILE A 205 14.46 -12.72 -6.26
CA ILE A 205 15.07 -13.89 -6.87
C ILE A 205 15.96 -14.61 -5.85
N LEU A 206 15.58 -15.83 -5.50
CA LEU A 206 16.33 -16.68 -4.59
C LEU A 206 16.76 -17.96 -5.34
N ASN A 207 18.07 -18.09 -5.63
CA ASN A 207 18.60 -19.22 -6.40
C ASN A 207 17.86 -19.51 -7.71
N GLY A 208 17.47 -18.47 -8.44
CA GLY A 208 16.73 -18.58 -9.69
C GLY A 208 15.22 -18.80 -9.54
N TYR A 209 14.70 -18.84 -8.32
CA TYR A 209 13.26 -18.92 -8.05
C TYR A 209 12.71 -17.52 -7.76
N GLU A 210 11.57 -17.20 -8.34
CA GLU A 210 10.82 -15.97 -8.08
C GLU A 210 9.96 -16.11 -6.81
N ILE A 211 10.13 -15.21 -5.87
CA ILE A 211 9.38 -15.15 -4.63
C ILE A 211 8.50 -13.91 -4.65
N TYR A 212 7.20 -14.12 -4.76
CA TYR A 212 6.19 -13.05 -4.78
C TYR A 212 5.57 -12.80 -3.42
N GLN A 213 5.65 -13.77 -2.51
CA GLN A 213 4.94 -13.70 -1.24
C GLN A 213 5.62 -14.54 -0.16
N PHE A 214 5.56 -14.05 1.09
CA PHE A 214 5.85 -14.81 2.30
C PHE A 214 4.57 -14.99 3.10
N ASN A 215 4.21 -16.23 3.35
CA ASN A 215 2.99 -16.52 4.10
C ASN A 215 3.22 -16.42 5.60
N LYS A 216 2.28 -15.80 6.31
CA LYS A 216 2.21 -15.86 7.75
C LYS A 216 1.92 -17.32 8.16
N THR A 217 2.79 -17.90 8.98
CA THR A 217 2.51 -19.21 9.61
C THR A 217 1.89 -18.96 10.97
N SER A 218 0.82 -19.70 11.28
CA SER A 218 0.31 -19.76 12.67
C SER A 218 1.38 -20.38 13.56
N THR A 219 1.82 -19.66 14.57
CA THR A 219 2.61 -20.21 15.69
C THR A 219 1.70 -20.97 16.62
#